data_b439b00ddc302240cb80e2b861f52c00
#
_entry.id   b439b00ddc302240cb80e2b861f52c00
#
_cell.length_a   1.000
_cell.length_b   1.000
_cell.length_c   1.000
_cell.angle_alpha   90.00
_cell.angle_beta   90.00
_cell.angle_gamma   90.00
#
_symmetry.space_group_name_H-M   'P 1'
#
loop_
_entity.id
_entity.type
_entity.pdbx_description
1 polymer ?
#
loop_
_entity_poly.entity_id
_entity_poly.type
_entity_poly.pdbx_seq_one_letter_code
_entity_poly.pdbx_strand_id
1 'polypeptide(L)'
;MPLIESKIHTLARVICTAMLGLSAISAVATETRHETNPESGVQTWELHDQGVGFTLMQITPDQARGFFLARGFDRPAVDYYASYCVFMTIVRNEAVAESISYQLADWVFYQAGHKPGKLKLAEDWLKEWRQRKVADSSLIAFQWALHPSTQTFETGDWNQGMTTYALPLDSTFDLKFKWNVKGVSHEAILKNIQCASDTAGR
;
A
#
# COMPACT_ATOMS: atom_id res chain seq x y z
N MET A 1 3.76 -88.73 -40.29
CA MET A 1 3.25 -88.13 -39.08
C MET A 1 3.94 -86.77 -38.89
N PRO A 2 3.27 -85.69 -39.22
CA PRO A 2 3.87 -84.37 -39.07
C PRO A 2 3.49 -83.72 -37.70
N LEU A 3 4.49 -83.11 -37.07
CA LEU A 3 4.38 -82.31 -35.88
C LEU A 3 3.79 -80.95 -36.20
N ILE A 4 2.83 -80.53 -35.43
CA ILE A 4 2.19 -79.24 -35.53
C ILE A 4 2.95 -78.24 -34.57
N GLU A 5 3.64 -77.26 -35.14
CA GLU A 5 4.20 -76.16 -34.43
C GLU A 5 3.15 -75.09 -34.09
N SER A 6 2.91 -74.83 -32.80
CA SER A 6 2.04 -73.76 -32.36
C SER A 6 2.90 -72.49 -32.16
N LYS A 7 2.67 -71.46 -32.98
CA LYS A 7 3.22 -70.11 -32.83
C LYS A 7 2.42 -69.34 -31.81
N ILE A 8 3.01 -69.08 -30.63
CA ILE A 8 2.48 -68.17 -29.63
C ILE A 8 2.94 -66.75 -29.97
N HIS A 9 2.01 -65.88 -30.40
CA HIS A 9 2.27 -64.46 -30.60
C HIS A 9 2.17 -63.76 -29.22
N THR A 10 3.29 -63.33 -28.71
CA THR A 10 3.36 -62.49 -27.51
C THR A 10 3.05 -61.02 -27.91
N LEU A 11 1.86 -60.54 -27.56
CA LEU A 11 1.49 -59.14 -27.70
C LEU A 11 2.09 -58.33 -26.55
N ALA A 12 3.17 -57.60 -26.81
CA ALA A 12 3.74 -56.64 -25.88
C ALA A 12 2.84 -55.40 -25.83
N ARG A 13 2.08 -55.25 -24.75
CA ARG A 13 1.35 -54.00 -24.44
C ARG A 13 2.32 -52.97 -23.87
N VAL A 14 2.67 -51.97 -24.67
CA VAL A 14 3.37 -50.78 -24.21
C VAL A 14 2.34 -49.89 -23.49
N ILE A 15 2.39 -49.84 -22.16
CA ILE A 15 1.59 -48.92 -21.37
C ILE A 15 2.40 -47.61 -21.31
N CYS A 16 1.99 -46.62 -22.11
CA CYS A 16 2.52 -45.27 -22.08
C CYS A 16 1.86 -44.53 -20.92
N THR A 17 2.50 -44.51 -19.75
CA THR A 17 2.02 -43.75 -18.58
C THR A 17 2.37 -42.27 -18.78
N ALA A 18 1.42 -41.47 -19.29
CA ALA A 18 1.54 -40.02 -19.33
C ALA A 18 1.46 -39.46 -17.90
N MET A 19 2.62 -39.15 -17.32
CA MET A 19 2.68 -38.34 -16.09
C MET A 19 2.27 -36.89 -16.44
N LEU A 20 1.02 -36.54 -16.19
CA LEU A 20 0.61 -35.12 -16.08
C LEU A 20 1.28 -34.54 -14.84
N GLY A 21 2.37 -33.79 -15.05
CA GLY A 21 2.97 -32.97 -14.01
C GLY A 21 1.99 -31.84 -13.64
N LEU A 22 1.27 -31.99 -12.53
CA LEU A 22 0.52 -30.91 -11.90
C LEU A 22 1.56 -29.93 -11.33
N SER A 23 1.88 -28.87 -12.09
CA SER A 23 2.60 -27.72 -11.55
C SER A 23 1.68 -27.05 -10.55
N ALA A 24 1.92 -27.27 -9.25
CA ALA A 24 1.26 -26.51 -8.20
C ALA A 24 1.73 -25.06 -8.31
N ILE A 25 0.88 -24.18 -8.83
CA ILE A 25 1.06 -22.74 -8.74
C ILE A 25 0.82 -22.42 -7.26
N SER A 26 1.89 -22.25 -6.50
CA SER A 26 1.80 -21.71 -5.14
C SER A 26 1.31 -20.28 -5.23
N ALA A 27 0.03 -20.04 -5.00
CA ALA A 27 -0.49 -18.70 -4.78
C ALA A 27 0.17 -18.18 -3.50
N VAL A 28 1.02 -17.19 -3.61
CA VAL A 28 1.52 -16.43 -2.46
C VAL A 28 0.30 -15.73 -1.87
N ALA A 29 -0.06 -16.11 -0.64
CA ALA A 29 -1.22 -15.50 0.03
C ALA A 29 -0.86 -14.07 0.45
N THR A 30 -1.77 -13.14 0.22
CA THR A 30 -1.69 -11.79 0.78
C THR A 30 -1.76 -11.88 2.30
N GLU A 31 -0.72 -11.41 2.99
CA GLU A 31 -0.67 -11.36 4.44
C GLU A 31 -1.01 -9.94 4.90
N THR A 32 -1.95 -9.82 5.84
CA THR A 32 -2.32 -8.55 6.46
C THR A 32 -2.17 -8.62 7.97
N ARG A 33 -1.65 -7.55 8.56
CA ARG A 33 -1.48 -7.39 10.01
C ARG A 33 -2.06 -6.06 10.46
N HIS A 34 -2.69 -6.05 11.62
CA HIS A 34 -3.15 -4.84 12.27
C HIS A 34 -2.69 -4.85 13.74
N GLU A 35 -2.04 -3.78 14.15
CA GLU A 35 -1.54 -3.61 15.51
C GLU A 35 -1.95 -2.27 16.09
N THR A 36 -2.13 -2.25 17.41
CA THR A 36 -2.32 -1.02 18.19
C THR A 36 -1.18 -0.92 19.19
N ASN A 37 -0.45 0.18 19.16
CA ASN A 37 0.58 0.45 20.16
C ASN A 37 -0.09 0.65 21.53
N PRO A 38 0.24 -0.14 22.56
CA PRO A 38 -0.46 -0.10 23.85
C PRO A 38 -0.22 1.20 24.65
N GLU A 39 0.87 1.91 24.37
CA GLU A 39 1.22 3.14 25.09
C GLU A 39 0.58 4.37 24.45
N SER A 40 0.60 4.45 23.12
CA SER A 40 0.12 5.64 22.38
C SER A 40 -1.29 5.48 21.81
N GLY A 41 -1.79 4.25 21.70
CA GLY A 41 -3.04 3.95 20.99
C GLY A 41 -2.95 4.07 19.47
N VAL A 42 -1.77 4.43 18.93
CA VAL A 42 -1.55 4.54 17.47
C VAL A 42 -1.70 3.19 16.80
N GLN A 43 -2.47 3.14 15.75
CA GLN A 43 -2.72 1.91 15.00
C GLN A 43 -1.85 1.86 13.74
N THR A 44 -1.44 0.64 13.39
CA THR A 44 -0.63 0.34 12.20
C THR A 44 -1.27 -0.82 11.45
N TRP A 45 -1.40 -0.66 10.13
CA TRP A 45 -1.84 -1.71 9.21
C TRP A 45 -0.69 -2.05 8.27
N GLU A 46 -0.43 -3.33 8.13
CA GLU A 46 0.59 -3.86 7.22
C GLU A 46 -0.04 -4.83 6.24
N LEU A 47 0.51 -4.85 5.05
CA LEU A 47 0.14 -5.79 4.00
C LEU A 47 1.41 -6.22 3.27
N HIS A 48 1.58 -7.53 3.10
CA HIS A 48 2.63 -8.12 2.29
C HIS A 48 1.97 -8.94 1.18
N ASP A 49 2.30 -8.61 -0.06
CA ASP A 49 1.76 -9.31 -1.22
C ASP A 49 2.81 -9.38 -2.33
N GLN A 50 3.10 -10.59 -2.79
CA GLN A 50 4.02 -10.88 -3.90
C GLN A 50 5.38 -10.17 -3.78
N GLY A 51 5.92 -10.05 -2.57
CA GLY A 51 7.22 -9.43 -2.30
C GLY A 51 7.20 -7.91 -2.20
N VAL A 52 6.02 -7.30 -2.16
CA VAL A 52 5.83 -5.89 -1.87
C VAL A 52 5.25 -5.73 -0.47
N GLY A 53 5.92 -4.94 0.37
CA GLY A 53 5.47 -4.54 1.69
C GLY A 53 4.84 -3.16 1.67
N PHE A 54 3.69 -3.03 2.32
CA PHE A 54 2.97 -1.79 2.45
C PHE A 54 2.54 -1.57 3.90
N THR A 55 2.86 -0.42 4.48
CA THR A 55 2.51 -0.06 5.86
C THR A 55 1.80 1.27 5.91
N LEU A 56 0.70 1.35 6.66
CA LEU A 56 0.05 2.57 7.09
C LEU A 56 0.08 2.67 8.60
N MET A 57 0.71 3.70 9.13
CA MET A 57 0.69 4.04 10.56
C MET A 57 0.00 5.38 10.77
N GLN A 58 -0.97 5.42 11.67
CA GLN A 58 -1.67 6.67 12.01
C GLN A 58 -0.71 7.77 12.41
N ILE A 59 -0.95 8.99 11.92
CA ILE A 59 -0.41 10.23 12.45
C ILE A 59 -1.56 10.94 13.16
N THR A 60 -1.44 11.13 14.47
CA THR A 60 -2.48 11.84 15.22
C THR A 60 -2.51 13.31 14.82
N PRO A 61 -3.66 14.01 14.96
CA PRO A 61 -3.75 15.44 14.69
C PRO A 61 -2.69 16.26 15.45
N ASP A 62 -2.40 15.92 16.70
CA ASP A 62 -1.39 16.62 17.50
C ASP A 62 0.03 16.37 17.01
N GLN A 63 0.34 15.15 16.56
CA GLN A 63 1.63 14.86 15.91
C GLN A 63 1.78 15.67 14.62
N ALA A 64 0.74 15.75 13.79
CA ALA A 64 0.76 16.54 12.56
C ALA A 64 0.93 18.03 12.85
N ARG A 65 0.19 18.59 13.83
CA ARG A 65 0.33 19.98 14.29
C ARG A 65 1.76 20.27 14.75
N GLY A 66 2.29 19.47 15.69
CA GLY A 66 3.63 19.65 16.24
C GLY A 66 4.71 19.58 15.17
N PHE A 67 4.60 18.59 14.27
CA PHE A 67 5.55 18.39 13.20
C PHE A 67 5.65 19.60 12.25
N PHE A 68 4.52 20.17 11.81
CA PHE A 68 4.52 21.27 10.84
C PHE A 68 4.68 22.65 11.51
N LEU A 69 4.23 22.86 12.77
CA LEU A 69 4.59 24.04 13.54
C LEU A 69 6.10 24.19 13.65
N ALA A 70 6.82 23.12 13.97
CA ALA A 70 8.28 23.12 14.05
C ALA A 70 8.98 23.39 12.69
N ARG A 71 8.21 23.36 11.58
CA ARG A 71 8.69 23.64 10.22
C ARG A 71 8.19 24.97 9.66
N GLY A 72 7.71 25.85 10.53
CA GLY A 72 7.38 27.23 10.20
C GLY A 72 5.98 27.44 9.62
N PHE A 73 5.09 26.43 9.70
CA PHE A 73 3.67 26.64 9.43
C PHE A 73 3.01 27.39 10.58
N ASP A 74 2.03 28.22 10.30
CA ASP A 74 1.20 28.88 11.31
C ASP A 74 0.09 27.95 11.85
N ARG A 75 -0.49 28.34 12.97
CA ARG A 75 -1.55 27.55 13.64
C ARG A 75 -2.74 27.24 12.70
N PRO A 76 -3.33 28.23 11.96
CA PRO A 76 -4.43 27.94 11.06
C PRO A 76 -4.09 26.92 9.96
N ALA A 77 -2.86 26.95 9.43
CA ALA A 77 -2.44 26.00 8.41
C ALA A 77 -2.28 24.59 8.97
N VAL A 78 -1.65 24.44 10.14
CA VAL A 78 -1.47 23.12 10.75
C VAL A 78 -2.79 22.52 11.22
N ASP A 79 -3.71 23.32 11.76
CA ASP A 79 -5.04 22.86 12.17
C ASP A 79 -5.84 22.39 10.96
N TYR A 80 -5.72 23.10 9.83
CA TYR A 80 -6.33 22.67 8.57
C TYR A 80 -5.75 21.35 8.06
N TYR A 81 -4.41 21.17 8.07
CA TYR A 81 -3.80 19.90 7.68
C TYR A 81 -4.19 18.76 8.62
N ALA A 82 -4.18 19.02 9.92
CA ALA A 82 -4.53 18.05 10.95
C ALA A 82 -6.01 17.65 10.96
N SER A 83 -6.89 18.37 10.25
CA SER A 83 -8.29 17.98 10.07
C SER A 83 -8.49 16.86 9.03
N TYR A 84 -7.44 16.51 8.29
CA TYR A 84 -7.43 15.37 7.37
C TYR A 84 -7.02 14.10 8.10
N CYS A 85 -7.42 12.96 7.54
CA CYS A 85 -6.91 11.67 7.95
C CYS A 85 -5.49 11.49 7.40
N VAL A 86 -4.47 11.44 8.29
CA VAL A 86 -3.05 11.42 7.92
C VAL A 86 -2.41 10.13 8.36
N PHE A 87 -1.60 9.53 7.48
CA PHE A 87 -0.81 8.34 7.78
C PHE A 87 0.65 8.52 7.38
N MET A 88 1.55 7.96 8.17
CA MET A 88 2.86 7.59 7.68
C MET A 88 2.71 6.35 6.80
N THR A 89 3.05 6.49 5.54
CA THR A 89 2.98 5.42 4.54
C THR A 89 4.39 4.93 4.23
N ILE A 90 4.59 3.61 4.23
CA ILE A 90 5.85 2.99 3.86
C ILE A 90 5.56 2.01 2.72
N VAL A 91 6.34 2.06 1.65
CA VAL A 91 6.32 1.08 0.56
C VAL A 91 7.71 0.48 0.43
N ARG A 92 7.78 -0.84 0.28
CA ARG A 92 9.03 -1.61 0.15
C ARG A 92 8.95 -2.58 -1.01
N ASN A 93 10.03 -2.70 -1.77
CA ASN A 93 10.27 -3.85 -2.62
C ASN A 93 11.10 -4.88 -1.81
N GLU A 94 10.44 -5.82 -1.15
CA GLU A 94 11.09 -6.76 -0.22
C GLU A 94 11.78 -7.92 -0.93
N ALA A 95 11.19 -8.41 -2.01
CA ALA A 95 11.65 -9.65 -2.64
C ALA A 95 11.38 -9.75 -4.15
N VAL A 96 10.78 -8.73 -4.77
CA VAL A 96 10.57 -8.73 -6.23
C VAL A 96 11.92 -8.49 -6.89
N ALA A 97 12.38 -9.44 -7.72
CA ALA A 97 13.67 -9.36 -8.39
C ALA A 97 13.76 -8.22 -9.41
N GLU A 98 12.60 -7.76 -9.88
CA GLU A 98 12.48 -6.62 -10.77
C GLU A 98 12.12 -5.35 -10.00
N SER A 99 12.36 -4.19 -10.64
CA SER A 99 11.88 -2.93 -10.10
C SER A 99 10.35 -2.90 -10.05
N ILE A 100 9.83 -2.35 -8.97
CA ILE A 100 8.40 -2.03 -8.81
C ILE A 100 8.20 -0.52 -8.96
N SER A 101 7.04 -0.12 -9.44
CA SER A 101 6.66 1.30 -9.49
C SER A 101 5.21 1.50 -9.07
N TYR A 102 4.90 2.67 -8.52
CA TYR A 102 3.53 3.06 -8.20
C TYR A 102 3.25 4.51 -8.57
N GLN A 103 1.95 4.83 -8.62
CA GLN A 103 1.43 6.19 -8.70
C GLN A 103 0.32 6.32 -7.64
N LEU A 104 0.46 7.27 -6.70
CA LEU A 104 -0.57 7.51 -5.67
C LEU A 104 -1.93 7.90 -6.27
N ALA A 105 -1.94 8.51 -7.46
CA ALA A 105 -3.16 8.84 -8.19
C ALA A 105 -4.02 7.63 -8.55
N ASP A 106 -3.41 6.42 -8.61
CA ASP A 106 -4.13 5.17 -8.90
C ASP A 106 -4.75 4.54 -7.64
N TRP A 107 -4.32 4.99 -6.45
CA TRP A 107 -4.85 4.49 -5.19
C TRP A 107 -6.24 5.04 -4.94
N VAL A 108 -7.11 4.21 -4.36
CA VAL A 108 -8.53 4.55 -4.15
C VAL A 108 -8.95 4.11 -2.77
N PHE A 109 -9.55 5.00 -2.01
CA PHE A 109 -10.17 4.62 -0.75
C PHE A 109 -11.69 4.50 -0.88
N TYR A 110 -12.26 3.61 -0.07
CA TYR A 110 -13.68 3.31 -0.04
C TYR A 110 -14.20 3.49 1.39
N GLN A 111 -15.17 4.38 1.56
CA GLN A 111 -15.89 4.56 2.81
C GLN A 111 -17.34 4.13 2.60
N ALA A 112 -17.92 3.38 3.55
CA ALA A 112 -19.29 2.91 3.46
C ALA A 112 -20.27 4.07 3.24
N GLY A 113 -21.18 3.93 2.26
CA GLY A 113 -22.16 4.95 1.91
C GLY A 113 -21.64 6.14 1.09
N HIS A 114 -20.36 6.17 0.73
CA HIS A 114 -19.75 7.24 -0.04
C HIS A 114 -19.20 6.77 -1.39
N LYS A 115 -19.01 7.69 -2.33
CA LYS A 115 -18.30 7.40 -3.58
C LYS A 115 -16.82 7.15 -3.28
N PRO A 116 -16.16 6.31 -4.11
CA PRO A 116 -14.72 6.13 -4.00
C PRO A 116 -13.96 7.47 -4.05
N GLY A 117 -13.00 7.61 -3.15
CA GLY A 117 -12.19 8.82 -3.03
C GLY A 117 -10.75 8.60 -3.47
N LYS A 118 -10.06 9.70 -3.76
CA LYS A 118 -8.63 9.74 -4.10
C LYS A 118 -7.84 10.44 -3.00
N LEU A 119 -6.57 10.07 -2.86
CA LEU A 119 -5.64 10.75 -1.97
C LEU A 119 -5.46 12.20 -2.42
N LYS A 120 -5.25 13.10 -1.47
CA LYS A 120 -4.81 14.47 -1.78
C LYS A 120 -3.29 14.46 -1.93
N LEU A 121 -2.84 14.69 -3.15
CA LEU A 121 -1.44 14.54 -3.53
C LEU A 121 -0.58 15.74 -3.08
N ALA A 122 0.74 15.56 -3.13
CA ALA A 122 1.70 16.61 -2.79
C ALA A 122 1.48 17.88 -3.64
N GLU A 123 1.20 17.72 -4.92
CA GLU A 123 0.96 18.81 -5.88
C GLU A 123 -0.27 19.64 -5.49
N ASP A 124 -1.35 18.98 -5.06
CA ASP A 124 -2.58 19.64 -4.61
C ASP A 124 -2.35 20.45 -3.34
N TRP A 125 -1.62 19.85 -2.39
CA TRP A 125 -1.23 20.52 -1.15
C TRP A 125 -0.34 21.74 -1.42
N LEU A 126 0.70 21.60 -2.22
CA LEU A 126 1.62 22.70 -2.53
C LEU A 126 0.91 23.85 -3.25
N LYS A 127 -0.04 23.54 -4.16
CA LYS A 127 -0.87 24.55 -4.79
C LYS A 127 -1.70 25.31 -3.76
N GLU A 128 -2.34 24.60 -2.85
CA GLU A 128 -3.18 25.19 -1.80
C GLU A 128 -2.35 26.02 -0.80
N TRP A 129 -1.20 25.54 -0.37
CA TRP A 129 -0.33 26.26 0.55
C TRP A 129 0.21 27.57 -0.06
N ARG A 130 0.53 27.58 -1.36
CA ARG A 130 0.90 28.82 -2.05
C ARG A 130 -0.25 29.82 -2.07
N GLN A 131 -1.49 29.37 -2.28
CA GLN A 131 -2.67 30.23 -2.20
C GLN A 131 -2.88 30.81 -0.80
N ARG A 132 -2.55 30.04 0.24
CA ARG A 132 -2.57 30.44 1.65
C ARG A 132 -1.34 31.26 2.07
N LYS A 133 -0.41 31.52 1.14
CA LYS A 133 0.82 32.30 1.37
C LYS A 133 1.75 31.71 2.42
N VAL A 134 1.78 30.38 2.54
CA VAL A 134 2.78 29.66 3.36
C VAL A 134 4.17 29.95 2.82
N ALA A 135 5.16 30.17 3.69
CA ALA A 135 6.53 30.51 3.32
C ALA A 135 7.20 29.38 2.52
N ASP A 136 8.04 29.73 1.52
CA ASP A 136 8.70 28.76 0.65
C ASP A 136 9.55 27.74 1.41
N SER A 137 10.24 28.16 2.48
CA SER A 137 11.01 27.23 3.34
C SER A 137 10.13 26.16 3.97
N SER A 138 8.92 26.53 4.41
CA SER A 138 7.94 25.59 4.94
C SER A 138 7.38 24.68 3.86
N LEU A 139 7.18 25.17 2.63
CA LEU A 139 6.75 24.36 1.49
C LEU A 139 7.79 23.29 1.12
N ILE A 140 9.07 23.62 1.17
CA ILE A 140 10.16 22.65 0.94
C ILE A 140 10.09 21.56 2.02
N ALA A 141 10.02 21.94 3.29
CA ALA A 141 9.93 20.99 4.39
C ALA A 141 8.67 20.11 4.31
N PHE A 142 7.54 20.67 3.87
CA PHE A 142 6.30 19.94 3.64
C PHE A 142 6.46 18.90 2.53
N GLN A 143 7.02 19.28 1.39
CA GLN A 143 7.23 18.39 0.25
C GLN A 143 8.11 17.18 0.64
N TRP A 144 9.16 17.40 1.44
CA TRP A 144 10.02 16.33 1.93
C TRP A 144 9.36 15.39 2.94
N ALA A 145 8.30 15.84 3.62
CA ALA A 145 7.56 15.04 4.58
C ALA A 145 6.49 14.15 3.92
N LEU A 146 6.04 14.49 2.72
CA LEU A 146 5.02 13.72 2.02
C LEU A 146 5.60 12.50 1.30
N HIS A 147 4.80 11.46 1.19
CA HIS A 147 5.13 10.32 0.35
C HIS A 147 5.14 10.75 -1.12
N PRO A 148 6.16 10.39 -1.91
CA PRO A 148 6.23 10.78 -3.32
C PRO A 148 5.02 10.31 -4.10
N SER A 149 4.48 11.18 -4.97
CA SER A 149 3.31 10.84 -5.80
C SER A 149 3.57 9.71 -6.78
N THR A 150 4.84 9.54 -7.20
CA THR A 150 5.32 8.45 -8.06
C THR A 150 6.70 8.03 -7.63
N GLN A 151 7.00 6.74 -7.66
CA GLN A 151 8.35 6.23 -7.41
C GLN A 151 8.56 4.87 -8.04
N THR A 152 9.83 4.55 -8.30
CA THR A 152 10.32 3.23 -8.69
C THR A 152 11.31 2.75 -7.64
N PHE A 153 11.24 1.47 -7.28
CA PHE A 153 12.10 0.81 -6.27
C PHE A 153 12.78 -0.40 -6.88
N GLU A 154 14.07 -0.51 -6.70
CA GLU A 154 14.80 -1.76 -6.92
C GLU A 154 14.59 -2.70 -5.73
N THR A 155 15.01 -3.95 -5.86
CA THR A 155 14.90 -4.94 -4.77
C THR A 155 15.64 -4.45 -3.52
N GLY A 156 14.96 -4.44 -2.39
CA GLY A 156 15.46 -3.96 -1.10
C GLY A 156 15.23 -2.47 -0.87
N ASP A 157 14.84 -1.70 -1.89
CA ASP A 157 14.52 -0.28 -1.72
C ASP A 157 13.20 -0.08 -0.96
N TRP A 158 13.13 1.04 -0.28
CA TRP A 158 11.91 1.48 0.39
C TRP A 158 11.86 3.01 0.53
N ASN A 159 10.66 3.52 0.74
CA ASN A 159 10.47 4.93 1.07
C ASN A 159 9.35 5.08 2.08
N GLN A 160 9.38 6.21 2.81
CA GLN A 160 8.33 6.61 3.74
C GLN A 160 7.97 8.07 3.56
N GLY A 161 6.73 8.41 3.86
CA GLY A 161 6.24 9.77 3.85
C GLY A 161 4.77 9.83 4.24
N MET A 162 4.26 11.02 4.50
CA MET A 162 2.86 11.18 4.88
C MET A 162 1.96 11.10 3.65
N THR A 163 0.85 10.38 3.78
CA THR A 163 -0.28 10.41 2.84
C THR A 163 -1.50 10.98 3.53
N THR A 164 -2.38 11.64 2.77
CA THR A 164 -3.58 12.30 3.29
C THR A 164 -4.83 11.89 2.55
N TYR A 165 -5.87 11.65 3.33
CA TYR A 165 -7.19 11.25 2.86
C TYR A 165 -8.21 12.30 3.28
N ALA A 166 -9.04 12.76 2.34
CA ALA A 166 -10.10 13.74 2.61
C ALA A 166 -11.27 13.06 3.33
N LEU A 167 -11.01 12.56 4.51
CA LEU A 167 -11.95 11.87 5.38
C LEU A 167 -12.01 12.58 6.73
N PRO A 168 -13.18 12.64 7.38
CA PRO A 168 -13.28 13.08 8.77
C PRO A 168 -12.41 12.21 9.69
N LEU A 169 -11.90 12.78 10.77
CA LEU A 169 -11.25 12.04 11.85
C LEU A 169 -12.20 10.96 12.40
N ASP A 170 -11.66 9.91 12.97
CA ASP A 170 -12.40 8.71 13.42
C ASP A 170 -13.10 7.90 12.30
N SER A 171 -13.02 8.30 11.03
CA SER A 171 -13.58 7.54 9.92
C SER A 171 -12.90 6.19 9.75
N THR A 172 -13.67 5.20 9.31
CA THR A 172 -13.15 3.90 8.85
C THR A 172 -13.29 3.80 7.34
N PHE A 173 -12.27 3.25 6.67
CA PHE A 173 -12.23 3.08 5.22
C PHE A 173 -11.39 1.88 4.81
N ASP A 174 -11.55 1.42 3.57
CA ASP A 174 -10.67 0.46 2.92
C ASP A 174 -9.79 1.19 1.92
N LEU A 175 -8.52 0.82 1.79
CA LEU A 175 -7.61 1.36 0.78
C LEU A 175 -7.23 0.28 -0.23
N LYS A 176 -7.56 0.53 -1.49
CA LYS A 176 -7.00 -0.21 -2.61
C LYS A 176 -5.77 0.53 -3.11
N PHE A 177 -4.61 -0.10 -3.03
CA PHE A 177 -3.38 0.41 -3.61
C PHE A 177 -2.94 -0.44 -4.81
N LYS A 178 -2.21 0.19 -5.73
CA LYS A 178 -1.73 -0.42 -6.97
C LYS A 178 -0.25 -0.20 -7.13
N TRP A 179 0.41 -1.21 -7.68
CA TRP A 179 1.80 -1.12 -8.13
C TRP A 179 1.98 -1.86 -9.45
N ASN A 180 3.11 -1.65 -10.11
CA ASN A 180 3.44 -2.29 -11.37
C ASN A 180 4.78 -3.00 -11.24
N VAL A 181 4.85 -4.19 -11.85
CA VAL A 181 6.08 -4.95 -12.04
C VAL A 181 6.21 -5.22 -13.53
N LYS A 182 7.27 -4.70 -14.18
CA LYS A 182 7.47 -4.87 -15.63
C LYS A 182 6.25 -4.49 -16.49
N GLY A 183 5.51 -3.46 -16.10
CA GLY A 183 4.30 -3.02 -16.82
C GLY A 183 3.03 -3.84 -16.53
N VAL A 184 3.12 -4.88 -15.71
CA VAL A 184 1.95 -5.61 -15.20
C VAL A 184 1.45 -4.93 -13.93
N SER A 185 0.18 -4.58 -13.93
CA SER A 185 -0.47 -3.95 -12.76
C SER A 185 -0.91 -4.99 -11.76
N HIS A 186 -0.55 -4.75 -10.51
CA HIS A 186 -0.99 -5.50 -9.32
C HIS A 186 -1.82 -4.59 -8.43
N GLU A 187 -2.72 -5.18 -7.65
CA GLU A 187 -3.50 -4.42 -6.67
C GLU A 187 -3.79 -5.26 -5.43
N ALA A 188 -3.86 -4.60 -4.27
CA ALA A 188 -4.29 -5.20 -3.02
C ALA A 188 -5.17 -4.24 -2.24
N ILE A 189 -5.93 -4.79 -1.28
CA ILE A 189 -6.85 -4.01 -0.46
C ILE A 189 -6.52 -4.20 1.01
N LEU A 190 -6.19 -3.11 1.68
CA LEU A 190 -6.08 -3.04 3.12
C LEU A 190 -7.42 -2.57 3.69
N LYS A 191 -7.99 -3.36 4.60
CA LYS A 191 -9.37 -3.15 5.08
C LYS A 191 -9.42 -2.57 6.49
N ASN A 192 -10.56 -1.92 6.79
CA ASN A 192 -10.87 -1.42 8.13
C ASN A 192 -9.81 -0.47 8.69
N ILE A 193 -9.23 0.37 7.84
CA ILE A 193 -8.28 1.39 8.26
C ILE A 193 -9.07 2.48 8.98
N GLN A 194 -8.62 2.87 10.17
CA GLN A 194 -9.25 3.92 10.98
C GLN A 194 -8.41 5.19 10.97
N CYS A 195 -9.03 6.32 10.71
CA CYS A 195 -8.41 7.63 10.92
C CYS A 195 -8.19 7.89 12.41
N ALA A 196 -7.11 8.55 12.76
CA ALA A 196 -6.86 8.92 14.15
C ALA A 196 -7.93 9.89 14.69
N SER A 197 -8.23 9.78 15.98
CA SER A 197 -9.10 10.72 16.68
C SER A 197 -8.36 12.02 17.00
N ASP A 198 -9.08 13.14 17.09
CA ASP A 198 -8.52 14.37 17.68
C ASP A 198 -8.72 14.35 19.19
N THR A 199 -7.62 14.20 19.93
CA THR A 199 -7.63 14.18 21.40
C THR A 199 -7.39 15.56 22.03
N ALA A 200 -7.04 16.58 21.22
CA ALA A 200 -6.73 17.93 21.71
C ALA A 200 -7.94 18.66 22.34
N GLY A 201 -9.13 18.12 22.26
CA GLY A 201 -10.37 18.67 22.82
C GLY A 201 -10.93 17.94 24.04
N ARG A 202 -10.18 16.98 24.61
CA ARG A 202 -10.62 16.23 25.80
C ARG A 202 -9.84 16.59 27.03
#